data_c338b1a9aa9499e1c6ca0a7b7efd12dc
#
_entry.id   c338b1a9aa9499e1c6ca0a7b7efd12dc
#
_cell.length_a   1.000
_cell.length_b   1.000
_cell.length_c   1.000
_cell.angle_alpha   90.00
_cell.angle_beta   90.00
_cell.angle_gamma   90.00
#
_symmetry.space_group_name_H-M   'P 1'
#
loop_
_entity.id
_entity.type
_entity.pdbx_description
1 polymer ?
#
loop_
_entity_poly.entity_id
_entity_poly.type
_entity_poly.pdbx_seq_one_letter_code
_entity_poly.pdbx_strand_id
1 'polypeptide(L)'
;YDVSAVWGANYGHPGLFMVSGSTKSASTIETLAVIREEIEKMRTQEVSDEELRAAKDSVLNSFVFNFDNPAKTLNRVVTQQYFGYPADFLFRYRKGVAAVGKADILRVAKHYLRPAEFTIVAVGRPEDFGRPLSELGMDVRQIDLTIKPGGKP
;
A
#
# COMPACT_ATOMS: atom_id res chain seq x y z
N TYR A 1 13.95 -11.71 1.93
CA TYR A 1 12.63 -11.67 1.31
C TYR A 1 11.76 -10.75 2.12
N ASP A 2 11.10 -9.83 1.44
CA ASP A 2 10.28 -8.82 2.08
C ASP A 2 9.07 -8.52 1.19
N VAL A 3 7.89 -8.36 1.80
CA VAL A 3 6.68 -7.88 1.12
C VAL A 3 5.98 -6.92 2.05
N SER A 4 5.68 -5.74 1.56
CA SER A 4 4.97 -4.70 2.29
C SER A 4 3.88 -4.05 1.45
N ALA A 5 2.80 -3.63 2.09
CA ALA A 5 1.75 -2.85 1.47
C ALA A 5 1.62 -1.50 2.18
N VAL A 6 1.54 -0.43 1.41
CA VAL A 6 1.43 0.93 1.92
C VAL A 6 0.27 1.64 1.24
N TRP A 7 -0.51 2.34 2.03
CA TRP A 7 -1.53 3.25 1.55
C TRP A 7 -1.21 4.67 1.99
N GLY A 8 -0.69 5.45 1.07
CA GLY A 8 -0.39 6.85 1.32
C GLY A 8 -1.65 7.71 1.22
N ALA A 9 -1.99 8.42 2.29
CA ALA A 9 -2.98 9.48 2.23
C ALA A 9 -2.26 10.80 1.91
N ASN A 10 -2.71 11.50 0.87
CA ASN A 10 -2.17 12.79 0.48
C ASN A 10 -3.19 13.90 0.73
N TYR A 11 -2.69 15.12 0.93
CA TYR A 11 -3.53 16.30 1.05
C TYR A 11 -3.79 16.90 -0.34
N GLY A 12 -5.07 17.12 -0.66
CA GLY A 12 -5.46 17.80 -1.91
C GLY A 12 -5.42 16.96 -3.20
N HIS A 13 -4.94 15.72 -3.15
CA HIS A 13 -4.99 14.78 -4.27
C HIS A 13 -5.08 13.33 -3.78
N PRO A 14 -5.53 12.39 -4.64
CA PRO A 14 -5.62 10.98 -4.28
C PRO A 14 -4.27 10.41 -3.82
N GLY A 15 -4.31 9.53 -2.85
CA GLY A 15 -3.15 8.76 -2.40
C GLY A 15 -2.85 7.58 -3.33
N LEU A 16 -1.75 6.90 -3.04
CA LEU A 16 -1.32 5.73 -3.77
C LEU A 16 -1.39 4.49 -2.86
N PHE A 17 -2.02 3.42 -3.36
CA PHE A 17 -1.86 2.09 -2.80
C PHE A 17 -0.71 1.39 -3.55
N MET A 18 0.28 0.92 -2.81
CA MET A 18 1.45 0.27 -3.38
C MET A 18 1.78 -0.98 -2.59
N VAL A 19 2.02 -2.08 -3.29
CA VAL A 19 2.64 -3.28 -2.73
C VAL A 19 4.05 -3.36 -3.31
N SER A 20 5.03 -3.53 -2.45
CA SER A 20 6.43 -3.69 -2.83
C SER A 20 7.02 -4.91 -2.14
N GLY A 21 7.99 -5.54 -2.76
CA GLY A 21 8.67 -6.69 -2.19
C GLY A 21 9.94 -7.04 -2.93
N SER A 22 10.75 -7.88 -2.31
CA SER A 22 11.95 -8.47 -2.89
C SER A 22 11.91 -9.99 -2.76
N THR A 23 12.30 -10.66 -3.84
CA THR A 23 12.34 -12.13 -3.90
C THR A 23 13.52 -12.61 -4.74
N LYS A 24 13.76 -13.91 -4.79
CA LYS A 24 14.68 -14.48 -5.77
C LYS A 24 14.14 -14.24 -7.18
N SER A 25 15.01 -13.95 -8.13
CA SER A 25 14.60 -13.73 -9.53
C SER A 25 13.73 -14.88 -10.06
N ALA A 26 14.10 -16.13 -9.79
CA ALA A 26 13.34 -17.30 -10.21
C ALA A 26 11.91 -17.38 -9.64
N SER A 27 11.62 -16.73 -8.52
CA SER A 27 10.29 -16.70 -7.88
C SER A 27 9.48 -15.43 -8.19
N THR A 28 9.94 -14.57 -9.08
CA THR A 28 9.29 -13.27 -9.38
C THR A 28 7.83 -13.45 -9.79
N ILE A 29 7.57 -14.32 -10.77
CA ILE A 29 6.21 -14.53 -11.30
C ILE A 29 5.28 -15.13 -10.26
N GLU A 30 5.77 -16.12 -9.50
CA GLU A 30 5.00 -16.74 -8.43
C GLU A 30 4.65 -15.72 -7.32
N THR A 31 5.62 -14.91 -6.91
CA THR A 31 5.39 -13.86 -5.91
C THR A 31 4.35 -12.85 -6.38
N LEU A 32 4.41 -12.39 -7.64
CA LEU A 32 3.41 -11.49 -8.20
C LEU A 32 2.02 -12.14 -8.28
N ALA A 33 1.94 -13.42 -8.63
CA ALA A 33 0.68 -14.16 -8.65
C ALA A 33 0.05 -14.25 -7.25
N VAL A 34 0.85 -14.58 -6.23
CA VAL A 34 0.41 -14.65 -4.83
C VAL A 34 -0.06 -13.27 -4.33
N ILE A 35 0.67 -12.20 -4.62
CA ILE A 35 0.25 -10.83 -4.25
C ILE A 35 -1.13 -10.50 -4.85
N ARG A 36 -1.34 -10.82 -6.13
CA ARG A 36 -2.65 -10.58 -6.78
C ARG A 36 -3.76 -11.42 -6.16
N GLU A 37 -3.47 -12.67 -5.81
CA GLU A 37 -4.42 -13.55 -5.14
C GLU A 37 -4.81 -13.02 -3.75
N GLU A 38 -3.85 -12.56 -2.96
CA GLU A 38 -4.13 -12.00 -1.64
C GLU A 38 -4.95 -10.70 -1.71
N ILE A 39 -4.67 -9.84 -2.70
CA ILE A 39 -5.49 -8.66 -2.94
C ILE A 39 -6.93 -9.06 -3.33
N GLU A 40 -7.10 -10.08 -4.15
CA GLU A 40 -8.45 -10.57 -4.54
C GLU A 40 -9.18 -11.23 -3.36
N LYS A 41 -8.49 -11.93 -2.47
CA LYS A 41 -9.08 -12.44 -1.22
C LYS A 41 -9.63 -11.31 -0.36
N MET A 42 -8.90 -10.22 -0.19
CA MET A 42 -9.39 -9.04 0.55
C MET A 42 -10.67 -8.44 -0.05
N ARG A 43 -10.87 -8.57 -1.36
CA ARG A 43 -12.07 -8.09 -2.06
C ARG A 43 -13.26 -9.04 -1.98
N THR A 44 -13.02 -10.31 -1.76
CA THR A 44 -14.04 -11.36 -1.87
C THR A 44 -14.40 -12.01 -0.55
N GLN A 45 -13.52 -11.91 0.44
CA GLN A 45 -13.67 -12.57 1.74
C GLN A 45 -13.49 -11.56 2.87
N GLU A 46 -14.19 -11.76 3.97
CA GLU A 46 -13.93 -11.02 5.19
C GLU A 46 -12.63 -11.50 5.85
N VAL A 47 -11.87 -10.57 6.41
CA VAL A 47 -10.73 -10.89 7.26
C VAL A 47 -11.16 -11.62 8.52
N SER A 48 -10.29 -12.37 9.15
CA SER A 48 -10.55 -13.02 10.43
C SER A 48 -10.63 -11.98 11.57
N ASP A 49 -11.23 -12.39 12.70
CA ASP A 49 -11.29 -11.54 13.89
C ASP A 49 -9.89 -11.28 14.47
N GLU A 50 -8.98 -12.22 14.29
CA GLU A 50 -7.60 -12.10 14.74
C GLU A 50 -6.82 -11.09 13.90
N GLU A 51 -6.92 -11.15 12.58
CA GLU A 51 -6.29 -10.18 11.67
C GLU A 51 -6.83 -8.77 11.90
N LEU A 52 -8.15 -8.61 12.04
CA LEU A 52 -8.75 -7.32 12.32
C LEU A 52 -8.26 -6.74 13.65
N ARG A 53 -8.20 -7.57 14.69
CA ARG A 53 -7.71 -7.15 16.01
C ARG A 53 -6.24 -6.74 15.94
N ALA A 54 -5.39 -7.59 15.34
CA ALA A 54 -3.97 -7.30 15.20
C ALA A 54 -3.70 -5.99 14.42
N ALA A 55 -4.43 -5.75 13.33
CA ALA A 55 -4.33 -4.53 12.55
C ALA A 55 -4.75 -3.29 13.36
N LYS A 56 -5.88 -3.37 14.09
CA LYS A 56 -6.34 -2.29 14.97
C LYS A 56 -5.34 -1.99 16.07
N ASP A 57 -4.85 -3.02 16.75
CA ASP A 57 -3.86 -2.88 17.82
C ASP A 57 -2.57 -2.23 17.30
N SER A 58 -2.11 -2.64 16.13
CA SER A 58 -0.95 -2.02 15.49
C SER A 58 -1.14 -0.53 15.24
N VAL A 59 -2.28 -0.13 14.64
CA VAL A 59 -2.58 1.27 14.36
C VAL A 59 -2.78 2.09 15.63
N LEU A 60 -3.54 1.57 16.59
CA LEU A 60 -3.88 2.30 17.83
C LEU A 60 -2.68 2.42 18.78
N ASN A 61 -1.85 1.38 18.87
CA ASN A 61 -0.65 1.40 19.72
C ASN A 61 0.46 2.26 19.11
N SER A 62 0.60 2.26 17.79
CA SER A 62 1.56 3.14 17.10
C SER A 62 1.15 4.61 17.12
N PHE A 63 -0.10 4.91 17.43
CA PHE A 63 -0.63 6.27 17.39
C PHE A 63 0.11 7.23 18.34
N VAL A 64 0.59 6.75 19.49
CA VAL A 64 1.36 7.55 20.46
C VAL A 64 2.66 8.11 19.88
N PHE A 65 3.30 7.39 18.95
CA PHE A 65 4.54 7.83 18.31
C PHE A 65 4.38 9.03 17.36
N ASN A 66 3.14 9.45 17.12
CA ASN A 66 2.89 10.71 16.42
C ASN A 66 3.15 11.95 17.29
N PHE A 67 3.29 11.76 18.62
CA PHE A 67 3.41 12.81 19.63
C PHE A 67 4.62 12.61 20.52
N ASP A 68 5.59 11.80 20.12
CA ASP A 68 6.76 11.43 20.90
C ASP A 68 7.76 12.59 21.12
N ASN A 69 7.61 13.67 20.33
CA ASN A 69 8.36 14.91 20.56
C ASN A 69 7.56 16.17 20.17
N PRO A 70 7.91 17.34 20.74
CA PRO A 70 7.20 18.60 20.50
C PRO A 70 7.18 19.03 19.04
N ALA A 71 8.26 18.80 18.29
CA ALA A 71 8.35 19.22 16.89
C ALA A 71 7.38 18.42 16.01
N LYS A 72 7.26 17.11 16.20
CA LYS A 72 6.26 16.28 15.49
C LYS A 72 4.84 16.73 15.83
N THR A 73 4.57 16.99 17.11
CA THR A 73 3.27 17.46 17.57
C THR A 73 2.90 18.80 16.92
N LEU A 74 3.81 19.77 16.95
CA LEU A 74 3.59 21.09 16.34
C LEU A 74 3.38 20.96 14.82
N ASN A 75 4.25 20.23 14.12
CA ASN A 75 4.13 20.05 12.69
C ASN A 75 2.77 19.43 12.30
N ARG A 76 2.30 18.44 13.07
CA ARG A 76 1.00 17.83 12.83
C ARG A 76 -0.15 18.81 13.02
N VAL A 77 -0.13 19.60 14.09
CA VAL A 77 -1.17 20.61 14.35
C VAL A 77 -1.19 21.65 13.24
N VAL A 78 -0.03 22.20 12.87
CA VAL A 78 0.09 23.20 11.80
C VAL A 78 -0.42 22.61 10.47
N THR A 79 0.01 21.40 10.12
CA THR A 79 -0.44 20.73 8.88
C THR A 79 -1.96 20.53 8.87
N GLN A 80 -2.54 20.07 9.95
CA GLN A 80 -3.99 19.87 10.04
C GLN A 80 -4.76 21.18 9.93
N GLN A 81 -4.30 22.24 10.61
CA GLN A 81 -4.90 23.56 10.48
C GLN A 81 -4.79 24.12 9.05
N TYR A 82 -3.62 23.99 8.43
CA TYR A 82 -3.39 24.45 7.06
C TYR A 82 -4.34 23.80 6.05
N PHE A 83 -4.58 22.48 6.21
CA PHE A 83 -5.50 21.73 5.33
C PHE A 83 -6.96 21.72 5.80
N GLY A 84 -7.32 22.51 6.81
CA GLY A 84 -8.70 22.68 7.27
C GLY A 84 -9.29 21.50 8.03
N TYR A 85 -8.46 20.65 8.63
CA TYR A 85 -8.95 19.56 9.46
C TYR A 85 -9.52 20.08 10.78
N PRO A 86 -10.59 19.48 11.30
CA PRO A 86 -11.16 19.90 12.61
C PRO A 86 -10.16 19.65 13.74
N ALA A 87 -10.19 20.49 14.77
CA ALA A 87 -9.25 20.41 15.90
C ALA A 87 -9.26 19.06 16.64
N ASP A 88 -10.39 18.34 16.60
CA ASP A 88 -10.56 17.02 17.21
C ASP A 88 -10.33 15.86 16.21
N PHE A 89 -9.76 16.13 15.03
CA PHE A 89 -9.56 15.14 13.96
C PHE A 89 -8.86 13.88 14.46
N LEU A 90 -7.82 14.01 15.27
CA LEU A 90 -7.06 12.87 15.77
C LEU A 90 -7.87 11.96 16.69
N PHE A 91 -8.72 12.56 17.51
CA PHE A 91 -9.64 11.80 18.38
C PHE A 91 -10.71 11.09 17.54
N ARG A 92 -11.26 11.77 16.53
CA ARG A 92 -12.20 11.16 15.57
C ARG A 92 -11.56 10.02 14.80
N TYR A 93 -10.33 10.20 14.35
CA TYR A 93 -9.58 9.16 13.65
C TYR A 93 -9.41 7.90 14.52
N ARG A 94 -8.91 8.08 15.75
CA ARG A 94 -8.74 6.98 16.69
C ARG A 94 -10.05 6.25 16.98
N LYS A 95 -11.12 6.99 17.23
CA LYS A 95 -12.46 6.43 17.44
C LYS A 95 -12.97 5.70 16.20
N GLY A 96 -12.73 6.26 15.01
CA GLY A 96 -13.08 5.65 13.74
C GLY A 96 -12.37 4.31 13.53
N VAL A 97 -11.05 4.26 13.74
CA VAL A 97 -10.29 3.00 13.62
C VAL A 97 -10.80 1.94 14.60
N ALA A 98 -11.09 2.32 15.84
CA ALA A 98 -11.65 1.39 16.84
C ALA A 98 -13.02 0.80 16.41
N ALA A 99 -13.82 1.59 15.70
CA ALA A 99 -15.17 1.19 15.25
C ALA A 99 -15.21 0.35 13.97
N VAL A 100 -14.11 0.29 13.18
CA VAL A 100 -14.06 -0.47 11.92
C VAL A 100 -14.43 -1.94 12.15
N GLY A 101 -15.33 -2.48 11.33
CA GLY A 101 -15.70 -3.90 11.30
C GLY A 101 -15.16 -4.63 10.07
N LYS A 102 -15.27 -5.96 10.05
CA LYS A 102 -14.86 -6.81 8.90
C LYS A 102 -15.60 -6.42 7.62
N ALA A 103 -16.90 -6.19 7.73
CA ALA A 103 -17.73 -5.75 6.61
C ALA A 103 -17.28 -4.39 6.04
N ASP A 104 -16.75 -3.48 6.86
CA ASP A 104 -16.21 -2.20 6.39
C ASP A 104 -14.94 -2.42 5.56
N ILE A 105 -14.05 -3.30 6.02
CA ILE A 105 -12.84 -3.67 5.28
C ILE A 105 -13.21 -4.26 3.92
N LEU A 106 -14.09 -5.25 3.90
CA LEU A 106 -14.55 -5.88 2.66
C LEU A 106 -15.19 -4.89 1.69
N ARG A 107 -16.05 -4.00 2.19
CA ARG A 107 -16.70 -2.95 1.40
C ARG A 107 -15.67 -1.98 0.78
N VAL A 108 -14.71 -1.52 1.56
CA VAL A 108 -13.66 -0.60 1.12
C VAL A 108 -12.71 -1.30 0.14
N ALA A 109 -12.31 -2.54 0.42
CA ALA A 109 -11.47 -3.31 -0.48
C ALA A 109 -12.14 -3.53 -1.85
N LYS A 110 -13.43 -3.90 -1.88
CA LYS A 110 -14.20 -4.02 -3.13
C LYS A 110 -14.24 -2.74 -3.94
N HIS A 111 -14.31 -1.60 -3.28
CA HIS A 111 -14.45 -0.31 -3.94
C HIS A 111 -13.13 0.25 -4.48
N TYR A 112 -12.07 0.15 -3.69
CA TYR A 112 -10.80 0.83 -3.98
C TYR A 112 -9.70 -0.07 -4.54
N LEU A 113 -9.66 -1.36 -4.19
CA LEU A 113 -8.67 -2.27 -4.75
C LEU A 113 -9.17 -2.79 -6.09
N ARG A 114 -8.49 -2.41 -7.18
CA ARG A 114 -8.84 -2.80 -8.56
C ARG A 114 -7.65 -3.47 -9.22
N PRO A 115 -7.40 -4.75 -8.96
CA PRO A 115 -6.20 -5.45 -9.45
C PRO A 115 -6.01 -5.41 -10.96
N ALA A 116 -7.12 -5.30 -11.72
CA ALA A 116 -7.06 -5.18 -13.17
C ALA A 116 -6.48 -3.83 -13.66
N GLU A 117 -6.49 -2.80 -12.82
CA GLU A 117 -5.98 -1.45 -13.11
C GLU A 117 -4.57 -1.24 -12.55
N PHE A 118 -3.97 -2.24 -11.92
CA PHE A 118 -2.65 -2.10 -11.30
C PHE A 118 -1.55 -2.06 -12.36
N THR A 119 -0.61 -1.15 -12.16
CA THR A 119 0.66 -1.16 -12.88
C THR A 119 1.66 -1.99 -12.06
N ILE A 120 2.29 -2.96 -12.70
CA ILE A 120 3.32 -3.80 -12.09
C ILE A 120 4.68 -3.36 -12.65
N VAL A 121 5.62 -3.12 -11.75
CA VAL A 121 7.02 -2.84 -12.09
C VAL A 121 7.87 -3.95 -11.51
N ALA A 122 8.53 -4.72 -12.38
CA ALA A 122 9.50 -5.74 -11.99
C ALA A 122 10.91 -5.29 -12.39
N VAL A 123 11.84 -5.37 -11.44
CA VAL A 123 13.23 -4.99 -11.66
C VAL A 123 14.10 -6.24 -11.52
N GLY A 124 14.83 -6.58 -12.54
CA GLY A 124 15.70 -7.76 -12.59
C GLY A 124 16.12 -8.11 -14.02
N ARG A 125 16.79 -9.24 -14.19
CA ARG A 125 17.07 -9.80 -15.52
C ARG A 125 15.95 -10.73 -15.93
N PRO A 126 15.23 -10.46 -17.02
CA PRO A 126 14.06 -11.25 -17.42
C PRO A 126 14.37 -12.75 -17.60
N GLU A 127 15.58 -13.08 -18.06
CA GLU A 127 16.07 -14.46 -18.22
C GLU A 127 16.16 -15.24 -16.90
N ASP A 128 16.28 -14.55 -15.77
CA ASP A 128 16.39 -15.15 -14.44
C ASP A 128 15.02 -15.32 -13.75
N PHE A 129 13.92 -14.85 -14.34
CA PHE A 129 12.60 -14.86 -13.67
C PHE A 129 11.95 -16.24 -13.58
N GLY A 130 12.59 -17.28 -14.08
CA GLY A 130 12.09 -18.67 -14.07
C GLY A 130 10.92 -18.93 -14.99
N ARG A 131 10.03 -17.94 -15.17
CA ARG A 131 8.86 -17.96 -16.07
C ARG A 131 8.72 -16.59 -16.75
N PRO A 132 8.19 -16.51 -17.98
CA PRO A 132 8.04 -15.24 -18.67
C PRO A 132 6.96 -14.34 -18.04
N LEU A 133 7.21 -13.02 -18.00
CA LEU A 133 6.26 -12.03 -17.47
C LEU A 133 4.90 -12.06 -18.20
N SER A 134 4.85 -12.50 -19.46
CA SER A 134 3.61 -12.65 -20.23
C SER A 134 2.60 -13.61 -19.59
N GLU A 135 3.04 -14.52 -18.74
CA GLU A 135 2.13 -15.42 -18.01
C GLU A 135 1.25 -14.70 -16.96
N LEU A 136 1.58 -13.46 -16.62
CA LEU A 136 0.70 -12.63 -15.78
C LEU A 136 -0.57 -12.16 -16.53
N GLY A 137 -0.67 -12.41 -17.85
CA GLY A 137 -1.81 -12.01 -18.68
C GLY A 137 -1.93 -10.50 -18.84
N MET A 138 -0.80 -9.79 -18.82
CA MET A 138 -0.71 -8.33 -18.94
C MET A 138 0.24 -7.95 -20.07
N ASP A 139 0.04 -6.76 -20.66
CA ASP A 139 1.00 -6.21 -21.61
C ASP A 139 2.32 -5.89 -20.89
N VAL A 140 3.42 -6.43 -21.41
CA VAL A 140 4.75 -6.25 -20.84
C VAL A 140 5.54 -5.26 -21.69
N ARG A 141 6.02 -4.19 -21.06
CA ARG A 141 6.91 -3.21 -21.67
C ARG A 141 8.26 -3.21 -20.94
N GLN A 142 9.33 -3.51 -21.67
CA GLN A 142 10.67 -3.34 -21.14
C GLN A 142 11.08 -1.86 -21.17
N ILE A 143 11.61 -1.37 -20.05
CA ILE A 143 12.15 -0.02 -19.93
C ILE A 143 13.67 -0.12 -19.97
N ASP A 144 14.28 0.52 -20.97
CA ASP A 144 15.74 0.65 -21.07
C ASP A 144 16.20 1.77 -20.12
N LEU A 145 16.95 1.39 -19.09
CA LEU A 145 17.52 2.31 -18.11
C LEU A 145 18.96 2.74 -18.48
N THR A 146 19.44 2.41 -19.66
CA THR A 146 20.78 2.79 -20.11
C THR A 146 20.89 4.31 -20.21
N ILE A 147 21.79 4.90 -19.42
CA ILE A 147 22.09 6.33 -19.50
C ILE A 147 22.87 6.57 -20.80
N LYS A 148 22.23 7.19 -21.79
CA LYS A 148 22.92 7.59 -23.03
C LYS A 148 23.75 8.84 -22.74
N PRO A 149 25.09 8.81 -22.98
CA PRO A 149 25.91 10.00 -22.83
C PRO A 149 25.37 11.14 -23.72
N GLY A 150 25.05 12.30 -23.14
CA GLY A 150 24.61 13.51 -23.88
C GLY A 150 23.09 13.68 -24.05
N GLY A 151 22.24 12.84 -23.50
CA GLY A 151 20.80 13.11 -23.41
C GLY A 151 20.51 14.24 -22.42
N LYS A 152 20.00 15.39 -22.87
CA LYS A 152 19.44 16.40 -21.99
C LYS A 152 18.22 15.81 -21.26
N PRO A 153 17.99 16.17 -19.97
CA PRO A 153 16.84 15.72 -19.21
C PRO A 153 15.51 16.14 -19.84
#